data_62a6fe8bd4eabe974530b866400005e1
#
_entry.id   62a6fe8bd4eabe974530b866400005e1
#
_cell.length_a   1.000
_cell.length_b   1.000
_cell.length_c   1.000
_cell.angle_alpha   90.00
_cell.angle_beta   90.00
_cell.angle_gamma   90.00
#
_symmetry.space_group_name_H-M   'P 1'
#
loop_
_entity.id
_entity.type
_entity.pdbx_description
1 polymer ?
#
loop_
_entity_poly.entity_id
_entity_poly.type
_entity_poly.pdbx_seq_one_letter_code
_entity_poly.pdbx_strand_id
1 'polypeptide(L)'
;RLASSEKMREFARLKPDLDEECRACPHLRLCWGGCPKDRFVARRDGRTHNYLCEGYRAFYEHSTPALRAIGMLISAGRPASDIMNPTVASSLQLTYPMSAGKQQ
;
A
#
# COMPACT_ATOMS: atom_id res chain seq x y z
N ARG A 1 12.62 -24.52 15.37
CA ARG A 1 12.95 -23.44 14.51
C ARG A 1 11.73 -22.64 14.15
N LEU A 2 11.83 -21.32 14.15
CA LEU A 2 10.67 -20.48 13.92
C LEU A 2 10.02 -20.73 12.56
N ALA A 3 10.84 -20.80 11.52
CA ALA A 3 10.30 -20.93 10.18
C ALA A 3 9.53 -22.21 9.95
N SER A 4 9.79 -23.24 10.74
CA SER A 4 9.10 -24.51 10.57
C SER A 4 8.10 -24.79 11.69
N SER A 5 7.87 -23.83 12.58
CA SER A 5 6.93 -24.03 13.65
C SER A 5 5.49 -24.02 13.15
N GLU A 6 4.62 -24.73 13.84
CA GLU A 6 3.23 -24.77 13.48
C GLU A 6 2.58 -23.40 13.61
N LYS A 7 2.94 -22.65 14.64
CA LYS A 7 2.41 -21.30 14.83
C LYS A 7 2.78 -20.39 13.66
N MET A 8 4.01 -20.48 13.20
CA MET A 8 4.47 -19.65 12.10
C MET A 8 3.72 -20.03 10.81
N ARG A 9 3.51 -21.32 10.58
CA ARG A 9 2.76 -21.75 9.40
C ARG A 9 1.32 -21.29 9.46
N GLU A 10 0.70 -21.33 10.62
CA GLU A 10 -0.67 -20.85 10.80
C GLU A 10 -0.75 -19.36 10.52
N PHE A 11 0.21 -18.60 11.06
CA PHE A 11 0.23 -17.15 10.85
C PHE A 11 0.43 -16.84 9.37
N ALA A 12 1.32 -17.56 8.71
CA ALA A 12 1.58 -17.33 7.29
C ALA A 12 0.35 -17.60 6.43
N ARG A 13 -0.49 -18.55 6.81
CA ARG A 13 -1.70 -18.84 6.05
C ARG A 13 -2.72 -17.72 6.15
N LEU A 14 -2.63 -16.88 7.18
CA LEU A 14 -3.57 -15.78 7.33
C LEU A 14 -3.34 -14.67 6.29
N LYS A 15 -2.10 -14.50 5.86
CA LYS A 15 -1.80 -13.40 4.96
C LYS A 15 -2.62 -13.44 3.67
N PRO A 16 -2.71 -14.56 2.97
CA PRO A 16 -3.52 -14.62 1.74
C PRO A 16 -5.01 -14.88 1.97
N ASP A 17 -5.42 -15.11 3.22
CA ASP A 17 -6.83 -15.40 3.50
C ASP A 17 -7.59 -14.09 3.67
N LEU A 18 -7.95 -13.46 2.55
CA LEU A 18 -8.52 -12.14 2.53
C LEU A 18 -10.03 -12.16 2.42
N ASP A 19 -10.68 -11.18 3.04
CA ASP A 19 -12.12 -11.04 2.94
C ASP A 19 -12.50 -10.48 1.57
N GLU A 20 -13.79 -10.44 1.31
CA GLU A 20 -14.31 -10.04 0.02
C GLU A 20 -13.95 -8.60 -0.31
N GLU A 21 -14.01 -7.73 0.67
CA GLU A 21 -13.70 -6.32 0.48
C GLU A 21 -12.25 -6.13 0.02
N CYS A 22 -11.32 -6.85 0.64
CA CYS A 22 -9.91 -6.78 0.25
C CYS A 22 -9.69 -7.31 -1.15
N ARG A 23 -10.35 -8.41 -1.50
CA ARG A 23 -10.18 -9.01 -2.83
C ARG A 23 -10.68 -8.09 -3.93
N ALA A 24 -11.66 -7.26 -3.64
CA ALA A 24 -12.20 -6.30 -4.61
C ALA A 24 -11.50 -4.94 -4.58
N CYS A 25 -10.58 -4.74 -3.66
CA CYS A 25 -9.97 -3.44 -3.46
C CYS A 25 -8.98 -3.09 -4.57
N PRO A 26 -9.01 -1.86 -5.11
CA PRO A 26 -8.06 -1.48 -6.16
C PRO A 26 -6.62 -1.42 -5.68
N HIS A 27 -6.39 -1.39 -4.36
CA HIS A 27 -5.04 -1.33 -3.80
C HIS A 27 -4.56 -2.69 -3.33
N LEU A 28 -5.24 -3.77 -3.72
CA LEU A 28 -4.90 -5.10 -3.24
C LEU A 28 -3.44 -5.46 -3.45
N ARG A 29 -2.90 -5.13 -4.63
CA ARG A 29 -1.52 -5.51 -4.96
C ARG A 29 -0.49 -4.90 -4.02
N LEU A 30 -0.79 -3.72 -3.49
CA LEU A 30 0.13 -3.05 -2.59
C LEU A 30 -0.14 -3.41 -1.14
N CYS A 31 -1.40 -3.53 -0.77
CA CYS A 31 -1.78 -3.68 0.63
C CYS A 31 -1.88 -5.14 1.07
N TRP A 32 -2.52 -5.96 0.24
CA TRP A 32 -2.79 -7.38 0.54
C TRP A 32 -3.35 -7.57 1.95
N GLY A 33 -4.31 -6.70 2.31
CA GLY A 33 -5.00 -6.80 3.59
C GLY A 33 -4.21 -6.33 4.80
N GLY A 34 -3.04 -5.75 4.60
CA GLY A 34 -2.20 -5.31 5.71
C GLY A 34 -1.67 -6.48 6.52
N CYS A 35 -1.16 -6.18 7.70
CA CYS A 35 -0.62 -7.21 8.57
C CYS A 35 -1.74 -8.02 9.21
N PRO A 36 -1.67 -9.36 9.21
CA PRO A 36 -2.74 -10.16 9.82
C PRO A 36 -3.01 -9.84 11.28
N LYS A 37 -2.02 -9.36 12.02
CA LYS A 37 -2.23 -9.05 13.43
C LYS A 37 -3.22 -7.92 13.63
N ASP A 38 -3.44 -7.10 12.61
CA ASP A 38 -4.36 -5.96 12.70
C ASP A 38 -5.73 -6.26 12.11
N ARG A 39 -5.98 -7.51 11.68
CA ARG A 39 -7.24 -7.90 11.08
C ARG A 39 -8.16 -8.46 12.14
N PHE A 40 -8.92 -7.60 12.79
CA PHE A 40 -9.86 -8.10 13.80
C PHE A 40 -11.27 -7.52 13.66
N VAL A 41 -11.55 -6.85 12.56
CA VAL A 41 -12.91 -6.35 12.30
C VAL A 41 -13.69 -7.45 11.58
N ALA A 42 -14.76 -7.94 12.18
CA ALA A 42 -15.53 -9.05 11.62
C ALA A 42 -16.21 -8.64 10.31
N ARG A 43 -16.25 -9.56 9.36
CA ARG A 43 -16.92 -9.35 8.07
C ARG A 43 -17.94 -10.45 7.82
N ARG A 44 -18.84 -10.18 6.87
CA ARG A 44 -19.94 -11.11 6.61
C ARG A 44 -19.50 -12.48 6.14
N ASP A 45 -18.38 -12.55 5.42
CA ASP A 45 -17.90 -13.83 4.88
C ASP A 45 -17.17 -14.67 5.91
N GLY A 46 -17.22 -14.28 7.17
CA GLY A 46 -16.57 -15.03 8.25
C GLY A 46 -15.11 -14.71 8.42
N ARG A 47 -14.56 -13.83 7.58
CA ARG A 47 -13.17 -13.44 7.70
C ARG A 47 -13.06 -12.14 8.46
N THR A 48 -11.84 -11.72 8.73
CA THR A 48 -11.59 -10.49 9.46
C THR A 48 -10.87 -9.49 8.57
N HIS A 49 -11.12 -8.22 8.83
CA HIS A 49 -10.61 -7.12 8.03
C HIS A 49 -9.69 -6.26 8.87
N ASN A 50 -8.69 -5.66 8.22
CA ASN A 50 -7.73 -4.84 8.92
C ASN A 50 -8.38 -3.54 9.39
N TYR A 51 -8.22 -3.22 10.67
CA TYR A 51 -8.85 -2.02 11.22
C TYR A 51 -8.19 -0.73 10.70
N LEU A 52 -7.00 -0.84 10.11
CA LEU A 52 -6.30 0.31 9.56
C LEU A 52 -6.60 0.53 8.06
N CYS A 53 -7.56 -0.21 7.51
CA CYS A 53 -7.85 -0.20 6.09
C CYS A 53 -8.09 1.20 5.53
N GLU A 54 -8.89 2.00 6.21
CA GLU A 54 -9.19 3.34 5.73
C GLU A 54 -7.94 4.19 5.59
N GLY A 55 -7.05 4.11 6.57
CA GLY A 55 -5.79 4.84 6.53
C GLY A 55 -4.90 4.36 5.40
N TYR A 56 -4.83 3.04 5.20
CA TYR A 56 -4.05 2.48 4.11
C TYR A 56 -4.60 2.93 2.76
N ARG A 57 -5.92 2.92 2.59
CA ARG A 57 -6.52 3.34 1.34
C ARG A 57 -6.22 4.79 1.04
N ALA A 58 -6.35 5.67 2.04
CA ALA A 58 -6.04 7.07 1.86
C ALA A 58 -4.59 7.27 1.47
N PHE A 59 -3.69 6.53 2.12
CA PHE A 59 -2.26 6.61 1.82
C PHE A 59 -1.98 6.16 0.39
N TYR A 60 -2.55 5.02 -0.04
CA TYR A 60 -2.29 4.51 -1.37
C TYR A 60 -2.90 5.38 -2.44
N GLU A 61 -4.09 5.93 -2.21
CA GLU A 61 -4.71 6.84 -3.16
C GLU A 61 -3.86 8.08 -3.34
N HIS A 62 -3.31 8.60 -2.25
CA HIS A 62 -2.47 9.78 -2.31
C HIS A 62 -1.13 9.49 -2.98
N SER A 63 -0.52 8.36 -2.66
CA SER A 63 0.85 8.08 -3.09
C SER A 63 0.98 7.36 -4.42
N THR A 64 -0.09 6.76 -4.93
CA THR A 64 -0.02 5.97 -6.16
C THR A 64 0.55 6.74 -7.35
N PRO A 65 0.13 7.98 -7.62
CA PRO A 65 0.71 8.70 -8.76
C PRO A 65 2.23 8.84 -8.65
N ALA A 66 2.72 9.16 -7.45
CA ALA A 66 4.16 9.30 -7.24
C ALA A 66 4.87 7.95 -7.36
N LEU A 67 4.26 6.88 -6.84
CA LEU A 67 4.85 5.56 -6.94
C LEU A 67 4.94 5.10 -8.40
N ARG A 68 3.92 5.37 -9.18
CA ARG A 68 3.94 5.04 -10.61
C ARG A 68 5.01 5.83 -11.34
N ALA A 69 5.16 7.10 -11.00
CA ALA A 69 6.18 7.93 -11.62
C ALA A 69 7.58 7.42 -11.29
N ILE A 70 7.81 7.01 -10.05
CA ILE A 70 9.08 6.42 -9.66
C ILE A 70 9.34 5.14 -10.45
N GLY A 71 8.32 4.31 -10.62
CA GLY A 71 8.44 3.10 -11.41
C GLY A 71 8.82 3.39 -12.85
N MET A 72 8.25 4.44 -13.45
CA MET A 72 8.58 4.84 -14.80
C MET A 72 10.02 5.32 -14.89
N LEU A 73 10.49 6.07 -13.91
CA LEU A 73 11.88 6.53 -13.90
C LEU A 73 12.85 5.36 -13.84
N ILE A 74 12.58 4.40 -12.96
CA ILE A 74 13.43 3.23 -12.81
C ILE A 74 13.43 2.42 -14.10
N SER A 75 12.28 2.26 -14.73
CA SER A 75 12.19 1.51 -15.98
C SER A 75 12.96 2.20 -17.11
N ALA A 76 13.09 3.51 -17.04
CA ALA A 76 13.86 4.26 -18.02
C ALA A 76 15.35 4.34 -17.68
N GLY A 77 15.80 3.62 -16.67
CA GLY A 77 17.19 3.61 -16.28
C GLY A 77 17.61 4.80 -15.43
N ARG A 78 16.64 5.53 -14.87
CA ARG A 78 16.93 6.71 -14.07
C ARG A 78 16.77 6.39 -12.58
N PRO A 79 17.47 7.11 -11.70
CA PRO A 79 17.32 6.85 -10.28
C PRO A 79 15.96 7.33 -9.76
N ALA A 80 15.42 6.64 -8.77
CA ALA A 80 14.15 7.00 -8.17
C ALA A 80 14.19 8.41 -7.59
N SER A 81 15.36 8.84 -7.12
CA SER A 81 15.49 10.16 -6.53
C SER A 81 15.22 11.30 -7.52
N ASP A 82 15.17 11.02 -8.81
CA ASP A 82 14.85 12.05 -9.78
C ASP A 82 13.45 12.60 -9.59
N ILE A 83 12.58 11.87 -8.89
CA ILE A 83 11.23 12.35 -8.61
C ILE A 83 11.27 13.62 -7.75
N MET A 84 12.36 13.84 -7.03
CA MET A 84 12.50 15.03 -6.18
C MET A 84 12.88 16.27 -6.99
N ASN A 85 13.22 16.11 -8.25
CA ASN A 85 13.57 17.24 -9.09
C ASN A 85 12.27 17.94 -9.54
N PRO A 86 12.09 19.24 -9.27
CA PRO A 86 10.83 19.90 -9.62
C PRO A 86 10.50 19.86 -11.11
N THR A 87 11.52 19.91 -11.97
CA THR A 87 11.31 19.84 -13.40
C THR A 87 10.77 18.48 -13.80
N VAL A 88 11.33 17.42 -13.23
CA VAL A 88 10.87 16.07 -13.51
C VAL A 88 9.45 15.89 -12.99
N ALA A 89 9.19 16.32 -11.77
CA ALA A 89 7.86 16.18 -11.18
C ALA A 89 6.82 16.92 -12.02
N SER A 90 7.17 18.09 -12.52
CA SER A 90 6.27 18.85 -13.38
C SER A 90 6.00 18.14 -14.68
N SER A 91 7.03 17.58 -15.31
CA SER A 91 6.86 16.90 -16.59
C SER A 91 6.00 15.65 -16.45
N LEU A 92 5.96 15.05 -15.27
CA LEU A 92 5.13 13.89 -15.01
C LEU A 92 3.76 14.29 -14.48
N GLN A 93 3.51 15.59 -14.41
CA GLN A 93 2.22 16.13 -13.96
C GLN A 93 1.88 15.74 -12.52
N LEU A 94 2.91 15.65 -11.68
CA LEU A 94 2.69 15.36 -10.29
C LEU A 94 2.50 16.66 -9.53
N THR A 95 1.50 16.68 -8.67
CA THR A 95 1.32 17.83 -7.81
C THR A 95 1.53 17.38 -6.39
N TYR A 96 2.51 17.95 -5.74
CA TYR A 96 2.76 17.63 -4.37
C TYR A 96 2.11 18.67 -3.49
N PRO A 97 1.39 18.26 -2.50
CA PRO A 97 0.75 19.23 -1.61
C PRO A 97 1.72 19.77 -0.58
N MET A 98 3.00 19.81 -0.89
CA MET A 98 3.94 20.26 0.07
C MET A 98 3.69 21.62 0.54
N SER A 99 3.44 22.52 -0.36
CA SER A 99 3.19 23.86 0.09
C SER A 99 1.94 23.93 0.89
N ALA A 100 0.93 23.23 0.46
CA ALA A 100 -0.27 23.21 1.24
C ALA A 100 -0.02 22.55 2.56
N GLY A 101 0.74 21.52 2.56
CA GLY A 101 0.99 20.81 3.76
C GLY A 101 1.74 21.59 4.74
N LYS A 102 2.62 22.49 4.30
CA LYS A 102 3.30 23.13 5.26
C LYS A 102 2.73 24.35 5.71
N GLN A 103 1.72 24.78 5.10
CA GLN A 103 1.14 25.88 5.56
C GLN A 103 0.34 25.72 6.62
N GLN A 104 0.09 24.74 6.97
CA GLN A 104 -0.76 24.62 7.90
C GLN A 104 -0.55 24.64 9.04
#